data_12e3c0102791903f012c0ceafcfa9264
#
_entry.id   12e3c0102791903f012c0ceafcfa9264
#
_cell.length_a   1.000
_cell.length_b   1.000
_cell.length_c   1.000
_cell.angle_alpha   90.00
_cell.angle_beta   90.00
_cell.angle_gamma   90.00
#
_symmetry.space_group_name_H-M   'P 1'
#
loop_
_entity.id
_entity.type
_entity.pdbx_description
1 polymer ?
#
loop_
_entity_poly.entity_id
_entity_poly.type
_entity_poly.pdbx_seq_one_letter_code
_entity_poly.pdbx_strand_id
1 'polypeptide(L)'
;MNKRFSLAATVFAALMLSACETTTTSSGSWTNIGTISEGNIKVAIDRSSIKRNGSLVTFRDKKTVSKLKEERFVNTPAYKTAIGSWEIHCSNKTYRLAALQLMDEHGRVISNQSYTPTSIRPMSVMSGTITEKQYETVCEHKL
;
A
#
# COMPACT_ATOMS: atom_id res chain seq x y z
N MET A 1 48.92 27.33 -53.09
CA MET A 1 48.45 25.96 -52.86
C MET A 1 47.91 25.89 -51.47
N ASN A 2 46.60 26.00 -51.33
CA ASN A 2 45.95 26.02 -50.01
C ASN A 2 45.24 24.70 -49.79
N LYS A 3 45.79 23.85 -48.96
CA LYS A 3 45.11 22.65 -48.47
C LYS A 3 44.23 23.03 -47.27
N ARG A 4 42.94 23.03 -47.49
CA ARG A 4 41.95 23.16 -46.41
C ARG A 4 41.75 21.77 -45.79
N PHE A 5 42.13 21.64 -44.53
CA PHE A 5 41.77 20.50 -43.72
C PHE A 5 40.39 20.73 -43.14
N SER A 6 39.45 19.86 -43.53
CA SER A 6 38.10 19.78 -42.95
C SER A 6 38.16 18.93 -41.70
N LEU A 7 37.96 19.53 -40.55
CA LEU A 7 37.74 18.75 -39.32
C LEU A 7 36.27 18.32 -39.29
N ALA A 8 36.08 17.02 -39.42
CA ALA A 8 34.77 16.40 -39.15
C ALA A 8 34.63 16.23 -37.63
N ALA A 9 33.75 17.00 -37.03
CA ALA A 9 33.35 16.84 -35.64
C ALA A 9 32.33 15.70 -35.54
N THR A 10 32.76 14.57 -35.02
CA THR A 10 31.86 13.44 -34.70
C THR A 10 31.17 13.75 -33.37
N VAL A 11 29.90 14.06 -33.43
CA VAL A 11 29.04 14.21 -32.24
C VAL A 11 28.63 12.80 -31.80
N PHE A 12 29.20 12.33 -30.71
CA PHE A 12 28.72 11.12 -30.00
C PHE A 12 27.48 11.51 -29.21
N ALA A 13 26.30 11.12 -29.68
CA ALA A 13 25.08 11.18 -28.92
C ALA A 13 25.07 10.03 -27.91
N ALA A 14 25.37 10.31 -26.66
CA ALA A 14 25.19 9.38 -25.56
C ALA A 14 23.69 9.24 -25.27
N LEU A 15 23.12 8.11 -25.70
CA LEU A 15 21.77 7.70 -25.28
C LEU A 15 21.84 7.29 -23.80
N MET A 16 21.42 8.21 -22.93
CA MET A 16 21.13 7.89 -21.52
C MET A 16 19.84 7.05 -21.50
N LEU A 17 19.96 5.74 -21.39
CA LEU A 17 18.85 4.89 -20.98
C LEU A 17 18.55 5.20 -19.52
N SER A 18 17.54 6.01 -19.28
CA SER A 18 16.92 6.12 -17.96
C SER A 18 16.21 4.81 -17.69
N ALA A 19 16.86 3.93 -16.95
CA ALA A 19 16.18 2.80 -16.32
C ALA A 19 15.19 3.40 -15.32
N CYS A 20 13.90 3.43 -15.67
CA CYS A 20 12.84 3.59 -14.68
C CYS A 20 12.88 2.36 -13.79
N GLU A 21 13.62 2.42 -12.70
CA GLU A 21 13.40 1.53 -11.57
C GLU A 21 11.98 1.81 -11.08
N THR A 22 11.09 0.87 -11.34
CA THR A 22 9.79 0.80 -10.67
C THR A 22 10.09 0.44 -9.21
N THR A 23 10.48 1.43 -8.45
CA THR A 23 10.44 1.36 -6.99
C THR A 23 8.98 1.17 -6.63
N THR A 24 8.62 -0.05 -6.25
CA THR A 24 7.36 -0.37 -5.58
C THR A 24 7.39 0.38 -4.26
N THR A 25 6.91 1.61 -4.32
CA THR A 25 7.08 2.56 -3.26
C THR A 25 6.09 2.28 -2.14
N SER A 26 6.63 1.96 -1.00
CA SER A 26 5.98 2.27 0.28
C SER A 26 5.89 3.81 0.49
N SER A 27 6.08 4.62 -0.56
CA SER A 27 5.91 6.07 -0.50
C SER A 27 4.43 6.38 -0.31
N GLY A 28 4.15 7.19 0.69
CA GLY A 28 2.81 7.64 1.04
C GLY A 28 2.86 8.49 2.29
N SER A 29 1.75 9.15 2.59
CA SER A 29 1.58 9.93 3.83
C SER A 29 1.02 9.01 4.91
N TRP A 30 1.90 8.19 5.50
CA TRP A 30 1.52 7.18 6.49
C TRP A 30 1.27 7.80 7.87
N THR A 31 0.06 7.63 8.36
CA THR A 31 -0.34 8.04 9.71
C THR A 31 -0.66 6.81 10.54
N ASN A 32 0.01 6.64 11.67
CA ASN A 32 -0.27 5.55 12.59
C ASN A 32 -1.65 5.74 13.22
N ILE A 33 -2.47 4.68 13.23
CA ILE A 33 -3.81 4.68 13.81
C ILE A 33 -3.96 3.69 14.97
N GLY A 34 -2.93 2.91 15.27
CA GLY A 34 -2.94 1.98 16.39
C GLY A 34 -2.15 0.71 16.13
N THR A 35 -2.39 -0.26 16.99
CA THR A 35 -1.75 -1.56 16.94
C THR A 35 -2.78 -2.67 17.06
N ILE A 36 -2.42 -3.86 16.57
CA ILE A 36 -3.14 -5.12 16.76
C ILE A 36 -2.16 -6.20 17.24
N SER A 37 -2.65 -7.41 17.50
CA SER A 37 -1.81 -8.53 17.95
C SER A 37 -0.98 -8.20 19.19
N GLU A 38 -1.66 -7.71 20.25
CA GLU A 38 -1.02 -7.32 21.52
C GLU A 38 0.14 -6.32 21.35
N GLY A 39 0.02 -5.40 20.38
CA GLY A 39 1.03 -4.38 20.09
C GLY A 39 2.11 -4.81 19.09
N ASN A 40 2.14 -6.07 18.68
CA ASN A 40 3.19 -6.57 17.78
C ASN A 40 3.03 -6.10 16.32
N ILE A 41 1.84 -5.69 15.92
CA ILE A 41 1.57 -5.17 14.56
C ILE A 41 1.13 -3.72 14.65
N LYS A 42 1.89 -2.83 14.05
CA LYS A 42 1.52 -1.42 13.87
C LYS A 42 0.67 -1.26 12.62
N VAL A 43 -0.38 -0.44 12.72
CA VAL A 43 -1.28 -0.15 11.61
C VAL A 43 -1.26 1.34 11.28
N ALA A 44 -1.03 1.66 10.01
CA ALA A 44 -1.01 3.02 9.49
C ALA A 44 -1.90 3.14 8.25
N ILE A 45 -2.47 4.31 8.04
CA ILE A 45 -3.22 4.67 6.82
C ILE A 45 -2.38 5.63 5.99
N ASP A 46 -2.34 5.40 4.70
CA ASP A 46 -1.81 6.37 3.73
C ASP A 46 -2.88 7.43 3.44
N ARG A 47 -2.76 8.59 4.06
CA ARG A 47 -3.72 9.67 3.88
C ARG A 47 -3.77 10.20 2.45
N SER A 48 -2.65 10.13 1.72
CA SER A 48 -2.59 10.55 0.31
C SER A 48 -3.33 9.61 -0.63
N SER A 49 -3.62 8.39 -0.19
CA SER A 49 -4.35 7.38 -0.97
C SER A 49 -5.87 7.47 -0.83
N ILE A 50 -6.38 8.26 0.10
CA ILE A 50 -7.82 8.35 0.38
C ILE A 50 -8.52 9.00 -0.81
N LYS A 51 -9.47 8.26 -1.39
CA LYS A 51 -10.32 8.73 -2.50
C LYS A 51 -11.78 8.51 -2.15
N ARG A 52 -12.60 9.53 -2.39
CA ARG A 52 -14.04 9.50 -2.12
C ARG A 52 -14.83 9.49 -3.42
N ASN A 53 -15.81 8.61 -3.50
CA ASN A 53 -16.82 8.58 -4.54
C ASN A 53 -18.18 8.37 -3.88
N GLY A 54 -18.85 9.46 -3.54
CA GLY A 54 -20.05 9.42 -2.74
C GLY A 54 -19.79 8.81 -1.36
N SER A 55 -20.52 7.77 -1.04
CA SER A 55 -20.39 7.03 0.22
C SER A 55 -19.24 6.01 0.23
N LEU A 56 -18.67 5.69 -0.94
CA LEU A 56 -17.55 4.78 -1.07
C LEU A 56 -16.23 5.54 -0.89
N VAL A 57 -15.40 5.06 0.02
CA VAL A 57 -14.03 5.55 0.24
C VAL A 57 -13.05 4.42 0.00
N THR A 58 -12.04 4.67 -0.81
CA THR A 58 -10.92 3.75 -1.01
C THR A 58 -9.65 4.33 -0.39
N PHE A 59 -8.82 3.48 0.17
CA PHE A 59 -7.56 3.88 0.79
C PHE A 59 -6.61 2.68 0.93
N ARG A 60 -5.35 2.98 1.24
CA ARG A 60 -4.36 1.96 1.59
C ARG A 60 -4.05 1.99 3.08
N ASP A 61 -3.87 0.81 3.66
CA ASP A 61 -3.27 0.64 4.97
C ASP A 61 -1.92 -0.08 4.88
N LYS A 62 -1.14 0.06 5.92
CA LYS A 62 0.11 -0.67 6.11
C LYS A 62 0.13 -1.29 7.48
N LYS A 63 0.37 -2.60 7.52
CA LYS A 63 0.62 -3.36 8.74
C LYS A 63 2.09 -3.73 8.79
N THR A 64 2.76 -3.42 9.89
CA THR A 64 4.17 -3.73 10.09
C THR A 64 4.33 -4.60 11.33
N VAL A 65 4.86 -5.80 11.16
CA VAL A 65 5.12 -6.73 12.24
C VAL A 65 6.44 -6.33 12.92
N SER A 66 6.42 -6.07 14.22
CA SER A 66 7.60 -5.69 14.98
C SER A 66 8.53 -6.88 15.19
N LYS A 67 7.98 -7.99 15.70
CA LYS A 67 8.71 -9.22 15.98
C LYS A 67 8.08 -10.40 15.23
N LEU A 68 8.70 -10.83 14.15
CA LEU A 68 8.19 -11.91 13.29
C LEU A 68 8.02 -13.24 14.05
N LYS A 69 8.91 -13.55 14.97
CA LYS A 69 8.89 -14.80 15.75
C LYS A 69 7.73 -14.86 16.76
N GLU A 70 7.17 -13.72 17.13
CA GLU A 70 6.05 -13.63 18.08
C GLU A 70 4.70 -13.63 17.36
N GLU A 71 4.70 -13.53 16.01
CA GLU A 71 3.46 -13.49 15.23
C GLU A 71 3.07 -14.87 14.72
N ARG A 72 1.79 -15.17 14.81
CA ARG A 72 1.21 -16.41 14.30
C ARG A 72 0.50 -16.13 12.98
N PHE A 73 1.10 -16.58 11.88
CA PHE A 73 0.50 -16.48 10.54
C PHE A 73 -0.33 -17.74 10.26
N VAL A 74 -1.64 -17.56 10.07
CA VAL A 74 -2.57 -18.64 9.75
C VAL A 74 -3.09 -18.44 8.33
N ASN A 75 -2.92 -19.45 7.48
CA ASN A 75 -3.33 -19.42 6.07
C ASN A 75 -2.76 -18.24 5.27
N THR A 76 -1.65 -17.69 5.73
CA THR A 76 -0.99 -16.52 5.14
C THR A 76 0.51 -16.73 5.25
N PRO A 77 1.30 -16.44 4.19
CA PRO A 77 2.75 -16.46 4.31
C PRO A 77 3.23 -15.50 5.41
N ALA A 78 4.31 -15.83 6.10
CA ALA A 78 4.93 -14.90 7.03
C ALA A 78 5.39 -13.63 6.29
N TYR A 79 5.03 -12.45 6.80
CA TYR A 79 5.37 -11.17 6.20
C TYR A 79 5.91 -10.20 7.25
N LYS A 80 6.77 -9.29 6.83
CA LYS A 80 7.20 -8.14 7.64
C LYS A 80 6.24 -6.97 7.49
N THR A 81 5.80 -6.74 6.26
CA THR A 81 4.92 -5.63 5.89
C THR A 81 3.80 -6.14 5.00
N ALA A 82 2.57 -5.72 5.31
CA ALA A 82 1.41 -5.93 4.46
C ALA A 82 0.82 -4.58 4.08
N ILE A 83 0.58 -4.37 2.78
CA ILE A 83 -0.14 -3.21 2.26
C ILE A 83 -1.47 -3.68 1.71
N GLY A 84 -2.54 -3.23 2.32
CA GLY A 84 -3.91 -3.51 1.91
C GLY A 84 -4.50 -2.32 1.14
N SER A 85 -5.25 -2.62 0.09
CA SER A 85 -6.14 -1.67 -0.55
C SER A 85 -7.57 -1.99 -0.10
N TRP A 86 -8.24 -1.01 0.48
CA TRP A 86 -9.51 -1.18 1.15
C TRP A 86 -10.60 -0.32 0.53
N GLU A 87 -11.81 -0.81 0.63
CA GLU A 87 -13.04 -0.08 0.34
C GLU A 87 -13.88 -0.01 1.61
N ILE A 88 -14.35 1.18 1.96
CA ILE A 88 -15.30 1.41 3.05
C ILE A 88 -16.53 2.12 2.49
N HIS A 89 -17.72 1.59 2.79
CA HIS A 89 -18.99 2.27 2.60
C HIS A 89 -19.39 3.00 3.88
N CYS A 90 -19.26 4.31 3.87
CA CYS A 90 -19.50 5.10 5.08
C CYS A 90 -20.96 5.07 5.52
N SER A 91 -21.92 5.04 4.59
CA SER A 91 -23.36 4.95 4.93
C SER A 91 -23.77 3.56 5.41
N ASN A 92 -23.23 2.50 4.82
CA ASN A 92 -23.57 1.11 5.15
C ASN A 92 -22.75 0.57 6.32
N LYS A 93 -21.69 1.28 6.72
CA LYS A 93 -20.73 0.84 7.76
C LYS A 93 -20.13 -0.53 7.46
N THR A 94 -19.74 -0.73 6.21
CA THR A 94 -19.12 -1.96 5.73
C THR A 94 -17.73 -1.70 5.15
N TYR A 95 -16.90 -2.73 5.14
CA TYR A 95 -15.56 -2.68 4.56
C TYR A 95 -15.24 -3.95 3.78
N ARG A 96 -14.33 -3.84 2.84
CA ARG A 96 -13.86 -4.94 2.00
C ARG A 96 -12.38 -4.75 1.65
N LEU A 97 -11.61 -5.82 1.72
CA LEU A 97 -10.26 -5.85 1.18
C LEU A 97 -10.32 -6.03 -0.34
N ALA A 98 -9.75 -5.11 -1.10
CA ALA A 98 -9.72 -5.16 -2.56
C ALA A 98 -8.41 -5.71 -3.12
N ALA A 99 -7.29 -5.47 -2.43
CA ALA A 99 -5.99 -6.01 -2.81
C ALA A 99 -5.07 -6.12 -1.58
N LEU A 100 -4.12 -7.02 -1.64
CA LEU A 100 -3.14 -7.25 -0.58
C LEU A 100 -1.77 -7.54 -1.18
N GLN A 101 -0.77 -6.79 -0.73
CA GLN A 101 0.63 -7.03 -1.04
C GLN A 101 1.37 -7.37 0.24
N LEU A 102 2.09 -8.48 0.24
CA LEU A 102 2.93 -8.91 1.35
C LEU A 102 4.40 -8.76 0.99
N MET A 103 5.20 -8.27 1.91
CA MET A 103 6.64 -8.08 1.74
C MET A 103 7.41 -8.72 2.89
N ASP A 104 8.61 -9.21 2.58
CA ASP A 104 9.55 -9.74 3.57
C ASP A 104 10.28 -8.61 4.32
N GLU A 105 11.17 -9.00 5.24
CA GLU A 105 11.98 -8.05 6.02
C GLU A 105 13.00 -7.26 5.20
N HIS A 106 13.26 -7.66 3.96
CA HIS A 106 14.12 -6.95 3.00
C HIS A 106 13.32 -6.07 2.02
N GLY A 107 12.00 -5.95 2.21
CA GLY A 107 11.13 -5.17 1.34
C GLY A 107 10.79 -5.86 0.02
N ARG A 108 11.11 -7.15 -0.14
CA ARG A 108 10.77 -7.92 -1.35
C ARG A 108 9.32 -8.39 -1.29
N VAL A 109 8.62 -8.25 -2.40
CA VAL A 109 7.24 -8.72 -2.53
C VAL A 109 7.22 -10.25 -2.57
N ILE A 110 6.50 -10.87 -1.63
CA ILE A 110 6.34 -12.32 -1.54
C ILE A 110 4.93 -12.78 -1.97
N SER A 111 3.97 -11.87 -2.00
CA SER A 111 2.61 -12.14 -2.47
C SER A 111 1.94 -10.85 -2.92
N ASN A 112 1.18 -10.92 -4.00
CA ASN A 112 0.41 -9.80 -4.52
C ASN A 112 -0.90 -10.34 -5.08
N GLN A 113 -2.03 -9.98 -4.44
CA GLN A 113 -3.35 -10.51 -4.77
C GLN A 113 -4.37 -9.39 -4.88
N SER A 114 -5.32 -9.57 -5.81
CA SER A 114 -6.50 -8.73 -5.96
C SER A 114 -7.75 -9.58 -5.75
N TYR A 115 -8.77 -8.98 -5.15
CA TYR A 115 -10.00 -9.65 -4.78
C TYR A 115 -11.20 -8.94 -5.42
N THR A 116 -12.12 -9.73 -5.96
CA THR A 116 -13.40 -9.23 -6.46
C THR A 116 -14.43 -9.14 -5.32
N PRO A 117 -15.51 -8.37 -5.46
CA PRO A 117 -16.59 -8.32 -4.46
C PRO A 117 -17.28 -9.66 -4.21
N THR A 118 -17.17 -10.62 -5.16
CA THR A 118 -17.68 -11.98 -4.99
C THR A 118 -16.72 -12.90 -4.25
N SER A 119 -15.42 -12.70 -4.38
CA SER A 119 -14.39 -13.49 -3.67
C SER A 119 -14.23 -13.03 -2.22
N ILE A 120 -14.27 -11.71 -1.96
CA ILE A 120 -14.33 -11.14 -0.61
C ILE A 120 -15.52 -10.19 -0.55
N ARG A 121 -16.55 -10.59 0.18
CA ARG A 121 -17.77 -9.80 0.37
C ARG A 121 -17.54 -8.69 1.40
N PRO A 122 -18.25 -7.56 1.29
CA PRO A 122 -18.23 -6.54 2.34
C PRO A 122 -18.67 -7.12 3.69
N MET A 123 -17.97 -6.70 4.74
CA MET A 123 -18.25 -7.08 6.13
C MET A 123 -18.60 -5.84 6.94
N SER A 124 -19.40 -6.02 8.00
CA SER A 124 -19.74 -4.92 8.90
C SER A 124 -18.55 -4.48 9.72
N VAL A 125 -18.37 -3.18 9.86
CA VAL A 125 -17.39 -2.60 10.79
C VAL A 125 -17.85 -2.86 12.22
N MET A 126 -16.99 -3.45 13.03
CA MET A 126 -17.30 -3.80 14.41
C MET A 126 -16.64 -2.81 15.38
N SER A 127 -17.37 -2.42 16.41
CA SER A 127 -16.82 -1.58 17.49
C SER A 127 -15.66 -2.27 18.21
N GLY A 128 -14.68 -1.47 18.66
CA GLY A 128 -13.50 -1.95 19.37
C GLY A 128 -12.41 -2.55 18.50
N THR A 129 -12.55 -2.48 17.17
CA THR A 129 -11.58 -3.02 16.21
C THR A 129 -10.71 -1.93 15.59
N ILE A 130 -9.59 -2.34 15.00
CA ILE A 130 -8.77 -1.42 14.20
C ILE A 130 -9.54 -0.92 12.97
N THR A 131 -10.47 -1.70 12.45
CA THR A 131 -11.33 -1.32 11.32
C THR A 131 -12.28 -0.18 11.67
N GLU A 132 -12.76 -0.11 12.92
CA GLU A 132 -13.50 1.06 13.41
C GLU A 132 -12.64 2.33 13.31
N LYS A 133 -11.37 2.27 13.74
CA LYS A 133 -10.46 3.41 13.62
C LYS A 133 -10.18 3.78 12.17
N GLN A 134 -10.07 2.81 11.28
CA GLN A 134 -9.97 3.06 9.84
C GLN A 134 -11.22 3.77 9.31
N TYR A 135 -12.40 3.24 9.65
CA TYR A 135 -13.69 3.83 9.29
C TYR A 135 -13.80 5.29 9.77
N GLU A 136 -13.56 5.54 11.04
CA GLU A 136 -13.66 6.89 11.63
C GLU A 136 -12.65 7.86 11.00
N THR A 137 -11.47 7.37 10.63
CA THR A 137 -10.43 8.18 9.99
C THR A 137 -10.82 8.57 8.57
N VAL A 138 -11.32 7.63 7.76
CA VAL A 138 -11.59 7.88 6.33
C VAL A 138 -13.00 8.40 6.08
N CYS A 139 -13.97 8.07 6.91
CA CYS A 139 -15.34 8.59 6.83
C CYS A 139 -15.54 9.91 7.60
N GLU A 140 -14.58 10.29 8.45
CA GLU A 140 -14.56 11.54 9.24
C GLU A 140 -15.77 11.69 10.19
N HIS A 141 -16.32 10.59 10.66
CA HIS A 141 -17.33 10.53 11.70
C HIS A 141 -17.26 9.23 12.49
N LYS A 142 -17.91 9.19 13.63
CA LYS A 142 -17.97 8.01 14.48
C LYS A 142 -18.81 6.89 13.86
N LEU A 143 -18.47 5.65 14.23
CA LEU A 143 -19.18 4.46 13.80
C LEU A 143 -20.66 4.45 14.25
#